data_494b8a9924c06d05bd6d056e2c42719a
#
_entry.id   494b8a9924c06d05bd6d056e2c42719a
#
_cell.length_a   1.000
_cell.length_b   1.000
_cell.length_c   1.000
_cell.angle_alpha   90.00
_cell.angle_beta   90.00
_cell.angle_gamma   90.00
#
_symmetry.space_group_name_H-M   'P 1'
#
loop_
_entity.id
_entity.type
_entity.pdbx_description
1 polymer ?
#
loop_
_entity_poly.entity_id
_entity_poly.type
_entity_poly.pdbx_seq_one_letter_code
_entity_poly.pdbx_strand_id
1 'polypeptide(L)'
;MSRFVDCFPDVSAQGVDVNHREILISSGAKAGERYEIAILAYSGSVPGDLIIRTELVRVDDAVEKAYYDFLVPVQAARLLKKPDEENYRRILVKLGPAADALDLREPYSSRFYQSIEEMERIVEKEFYQKVNAASPVVSAIGHTHIDIAWLWTVEQTREKAVRSFSTVLELMDRYPDYKFMSSQPILYQFVKEQEPELYERIRERVREGRWETDGAMWLESDCNLPAGESLVRQIIKGEQFFQEEFGISSRCLWLPDVFGYSAAIPQILKKCGIPYFLTTKIAWNQFNQLPNDTFMWKGIDGSRVFVFMPTACDFDKTLGLNVSFTDTRNTTTYTGIVNPNMTLGTFKRFQNRDLTEDTLMLFGFGDGGGGPTKEMLEEAKRLQYGLPGIPRLVQENERTFFDRIHHDIGSKPDMPVWDGELYFEYHRGTLTSMGKNKRYNRKSEQMYEQLETLGVMAELKGLEYPAGVIKRGWDIILLNQFHDIIPGSAIGPVYEQTDREYEEIL
;
A
#
# COMPACT_ATOMS: atom_id res chain seq x y z
N MET A 1 24.34 6.96 0.70
CA MET A 1 23.72 7.67 1.84
C MET A 1 24.47 7.50 3.14
N SER A 2 24.91 6.29 3.54
CA SER A 2 25.70 6.08 4.77
C SER A 2 26.90 7.03 5.01
N ARG A 3 27.44 7.66 3.98
CA ARG A 3 28.51 8.67 4.10
C ARG A 3 28.02 10.09 4.42
N PHE A 4 26.73 10.38 4.33
CA PHE A 4 26.17 11.71 4.63
C PHE A 4 25.81 11.85 6.11
N VAL A 5 25.30 10.77 6.73
CA VAL A 5 24.93 10.76 8.15
C VAL A 5 26.16 10.95 9.05
N ASP A 6 27.32 10.42 8.64
CA ASP A 6 28.61 10.61 9.37
C ASP A 6 29.08 12.06 9.39
N CYS A 7 28.60 12.92 8.49
CA CYS A 7 28.98 14.33 8.42
C CYS A 7 28.01 15.27 9.16
N PHE A 8 26.78 14.85 9.43
CA PHE A 8 25.71 15.68 9.99
C PHE A 8 24.86 14.88 10.99
N PRO A 9 25.21 14.84 12.28
CA PRO A 9 24.56 13.99 13.27
C PRO A 9 23.10 14.35 13.60
N ASP A 10 22.60 15.49 13.13
CA ASP A 10 21.22 15.97 13.39
C ASP A 10 20.33 15.99 12.12
N VAL A 11 20.63 15.13 11.12
CA VAL A 11 19.90 15.13 9.85
C VAL A 11 18.68 14.22 9.92
N SER A 12 17.49 14.76 9.72
CA SER A 12 16.31 13.99 9.34
C SER A 12 16.30 13.75 7.83
N ALA A 13 16.44 12.50 7.38
CA ALA A 13 16.27 12.16 5.99
C ALA A 13 14.77 12.20 5.62
N GLN A 14 14.44 12.93 4.55
CA GLN A 14 13.08 13.00 4.01
C GLN A 14 13.09 12.59 2.54
N GLY A 15 12.14 11.72 2.15
CA GLY A 15 11.99 11.31 0.77
C GLY A 15 11.22 12.36 -0.04
N VAL A 16 11.71 12.64 -1.25
CA VAL A 16 11.05 13.55 -2.20
C VAL A 16 10.82 12.81 -3.51
N ASP A 17 9.62 12.90 -4.06
CA ASP A 17 9.27 12.38 -5.38
C ASP A 17 8.21 13.27 -6.06
N VAL A 18 7.65 12.80 -7.17
CA VAL A 18 6.66 13.56 -7.94
C VAL A 18 5.37 13.86 -7.15
N ASN A 19 5.08 13.09 -6.12
CA ASN A 19 3.88 13.21 -5.28
C ASN A 19 4.18 13.84 -3.92
N HIS A 20 5.44 13.76 -3.44
CA HIS A 20 5.91 14.30 -2.17
C HIS A 20 6.94 15.40 -2.45
N ARG A 21 6.45 16.64 -2.58
CA ARG A 21 7.26 17.78 -3.05
C ARG A 21 7.61 18.77 -1.96
N GLU A 22 7.11 18.57 -0.75
CA GLU A 22 7.32 19.46 0.39
C GLU A 22 8.26 18.82 1.41
N ILE A 23 9.22 19.62 1.88
CA ILE A 23 10.09 19.27 3.00
C ILE A 23 9.87 20.30 4.10
N LEU A 24 9.50 19.85 5.30
CA LEU A 24 9.42 20.73 6.45
C LEU A 24 10.82 20.97 7.01
N ILE A 25 11.34 22.19 6.83
CA ILE A 25 12.67 22.59 7.34
C ILE A 25 12.60 22.94 8.83
N SER A 26 11.55 23.66 9.22
CA SER A 26 11.35 24.07 10.61
C SER A 26 9.90 24.43 10.88
N SER A 27 9.39 24.04 12.04
CA SER A 27 8.07 24.45 12.54
C SER A 27 8.09 25.78 13.30
N GLY A 28 9.27 26.35 13.53
CA GLY A 28 9.40 27.56 14.37
C GLY A 28 10.72 28.31 14.14
N ALA A 29 11.11 28.50 12.85
CA ALA A 29 12.33 29.20 12.48
C ALA A 29 12.45 30.61 13.10
N LYS A 30 13.59 30.91 13.69
CA LYS A 30 13.89 32.22 14.26
C LYS A 30 14.84 33.02 13.37
N ALA A 31 14.73 34.35 13.44
CA ALA A 31 15.62 35.22 12.69
C ALA A 31 17.10 34.96 13.03
N GLY A 32 17.93 34.71 12.04
CA GLY A 32 19.35 34.45 12.21
C GLY A 32 19.74 32.98 12.33
N GLU A 33 18.76 32.05 12.42
CA GLU A 33 19.05 30.61 12.31
C GLU A 33 19.50 30.22 10.90
N ARG A 34 20.37 29.24 10.82
CA ARG A 34 20.90 28.70 9.57
C ARG A 34 20.50 27.23 9.46
N TYR A 35 20.05 26.83 8.28
CA TYR A 35 19.71 25.46 7.93
C TYR A 35 20.56 25.03 6.73
N GLU A 36 21.19 23.89 6.82
CA GLU A 36 21.90 23.27 5.70
C GLU A 36 21.02 22.14 5.15
N ILE A 37 20.82 22.14 3.82
CA ILE A 37 20.01 21.14 3.13
C ILE A 37 20.91 20.45 2.13
N ALA A 38 21.06 19.13 2.27
CA ALA A 38 21.73 18.29 1.30
C ALA A 38 20.69 17.53 0.49
N ILE A 39 20.79 17.57 -0.84
CA ILE A 39 19.88 16.87 -1.74
C ILE A 39 20.67 15.79 -2.46
N LEU A 40 20.30 14.52 -2.21
CA LEU A 40 20.79 13.40 -2.99
C LEU A 40 19.79 13.13 -4.12
N ALA A 41 20.19 13.38 -5.35
CA ALA A 41 19.38 13.12 -6.52
C ALA A 41 19.82 11.81 -7.18
N TYR A 42 18.85 10.93 -7.44
CA TYR A 42 19.08 9.64 -8.08
C TYR A 42 18.38 9.58 -9.43
N SER A 43 19.15 9.38 -10.51
CA SER A 43 18.64 9.35 -11.90
C SER A 43 18.43 7.92 -12.44
N GLY A 44 18.61 6.90 -11.62
CA GLY A 44 18.58 5.51 -12.07
C GLY A 44 19.81 5.10 -12.87
N SER A 45 19.68 4.14 -13.77
CA SER A 45 20.77 3.59 -14.58
C SER A 45 21.05 4.40 -15.86
N VAL A 46 20.21 5.37 -16.20
CA VAL A 46 20.36 6.19 -17.40
C VAL A 46 20.98 7.53 -17.02
N PRO A 47 22.20 7.86 -17.52
CA PRO A 47 22.78 9.17 -17.31
C PRO A 47 21.89 10.27 -17.90
N GLY A 48 21.66 11.34 -17.16
CA GLY A 48 20.87 12.47 -17.62
C GLY A 48 21.14 13.72 -16.80
N ASP A 49 20.83 14.88 -17.37
CA ASP A 49 20.88 16.14 -16.64
C ASP A 49 19.68 16.25 -15.72
N LEU A 50 19.94 16.47 -14.43
CA LEU A 50 18.90 16.73 -13.43
C LEU A 50 18.76 18.22 -13.20
N ILE A 51 17.56 18.74 -13.34
CA ILE A 51 17.23 20.12 -13.00
C ILE A 51 16.42 20.09 -11.71
N ILE A 52 17.00 20.64 -10.64
CA ILE A 52 16.32 20.80 -9.34
C ILE A 52 15.85 22.26 -9.26
N ARG A 53 14.53 22.42 -9.07
CA ARG A 53 13.92 23.71 -8.75
C ARG A 53 13.40 23.65 -7.32
N THR A 54 13.89 24.55 -6.49
CA THR A 54 13.48 24.65 -5.08
C THR A 54 12.91 26.03 -4.80
N GLU A 55 11.86 26.08 -3.98
CA GLU A 55 11.29 27.30 -3.45
C GLU A 55 11.25 27.18 -1.94
N LEU A 56 11.66 28.25 -1.24
CA LEU A 56 11.46 28.36 0.20
C LEU A 56 10.14 29.08 0.44
N VAL A 57 9.21 28.41 1.08
CA VAL A 57 7.88 28.94 1.38
C VAL A 57 7.65 28.97 2.88
N ARG A 58 6.84 29.91 3.33
CA ARG A 58 6.26 29.90 4.65
C ARG A 58 4.83 29.38 4.53
N VAL A 59 4.56 28.28 5.21
CA VAL A 59 3.20 27.76 5.33
C VAL A 59 2.50 28.51 6.46
N ASP A 60 1.26 28.92 6.22
CA ASP A 60 0.38 29.49 7.22
C ASP A 60 -0.63 28.42 7.63
N ASP A 61 -0.42 27.83 8.81
CA ASP A 61 -1.20 26.69 9.30
C ASP A 61 -2.70 27.01 9.41
N ALA A 62 -3.06 28.25 9.75
CA ALA A 62 -4.47 28.64 9.83
C ALA A 62 -5.12 28.68 8.43
N VAL A 63 -4.42 29.24 7.46
CA VAL A 63 -4.90 29.29 6.07
C VAL A 63 -4.96 27.89 5.46
N GLU A 64 -3.97 27.06 5.72
CA GLU A 64 -3.95 25.67 5.23
C GLU A 64 -5.09 24.85 5.84
N LYS A 65 -5.29 24.94 7.16
CA LYS A 65 -6.42 24.28 7.83
C LYS A 65 -7.75 24.71 7.23
N ALA A 66 -7.97 26.02 7.10
CA ALA A 66 -9.16 26.62 6.51
C ALA A 66 -9.40 26.12 5.06
N TYR A 67 -8.33 26.02 4.27
CA TYR A 67 -8.39 25.50 2.92
C TYR A 67 -8.98 24.08 2.87
N TYR A 68 -8.44 23.14 3.66
CA TYR A 68 -8.93 21.77 3.66
C TYR A 68 -10.32 21.65 4.29
N ASP A 69 -10.61 22.42 5.35
CA ASP A 69 -11.92 22.43 5.99
C ASP A 69 -13.02 22.81 5.02
N PHE A 70 -12.73 23.73 4.10
CA PHE A 70 -13.66 24.18 3.07
C PHE A 70 -13.62 23.33 1.81
N LEU A 71 -12.43 22.83 1.40
CA LEU A 71 -12.23 22.05 0.18
C LEU A 71 -13.06 20.77 0.16
N VAL A 72 -13.01 20.00 1.25
CA VAL A 72 -13.62 18.66 1.27
C VAL A 72 -15.14 18.69 1.11
N PRO A 73 -15.91 19.58 1.78
CA PRO A 73 -17.33 19.74 1.49
C PRO A 73 -17.61 20.26 0.08
N VAL A 74 -16.74 21.13 -0.49
CA VAL A 74 -16.89 21.61 -1.87
C VAL A 74 -16.70 20.47 -2.87
N GLN A 75 -15.69 19.61 -2.67
CA GLN A 75 -15.48 18.43 -3.50
C GLN A 75 -16.69 17.48 -3.42
N ALA A 76 -17.21 17.21 -2.21
CA ALA A 76 -18.41 16.41 -2.00
C ALA A 76 -19.63 17.00 -2.73
N ALA A 77 -19.86 18.32 -2.60
CA ALA A 77 -20.96 19.00 -3.30
C ALA A 77 -20.83 18.86 -4.83
N ARG A 78 -19.64 19.11 -5.39
CA ARG A 78 -19.39 18.97 -6.84
C ARG A 78 -19.69 17.56 -7.32
N LEU A 79 -19.27 16.55 -6.58
CA LEU A 79 -19.49 15.14 -6.90
C LEU A 79 -20.98 14.79 -6.91
N LEU A 80 -21.74 15.26 -5.93
CA LEU A 80 -23.15 14.91 -5.75
C LEU A 80 -24.13 15.74 -6.61
N LYS A 81 -23.66 16.75 -7.32
CA LYS A 81 -24.50 17.71 -8.05
C LYS A 81 -25.52 17.06 -8.99
N LYS A 82 -25.18 15.95 -9.65
CA LYS A 82 -26.07 15.22 -10.55
C LYS A 82 -26.62 13.93 -9.95
N PRO A 83 -25.79 13.07 -9.33
CA PRO A 83 -26.25 11.77 -8.85
C PRO A 83 -27.07 11.84 -7.56
N ASP A 84 -26.94 12.91 -6.74
CA ASP A 84 -27.65 13.07 -5.48
C ASP A 84 -27.91 14.56 -5.17
N GLU A 85 -28.93 15.11 -5.84
CA GLU A 85 -29.27 16.53 -5.75
C GLU A 85 -29.70 16.95 -4.33
N GLU A 86 -30.30 16.04 -3.56
CA GLU A 86 -30.72 16.33 -2.18
C GLU A 86 -29.51 16.61 -1.31
N ASN A 87 -28.54 15.72 -1.25
CA ASN A 87 -27.33 15.90 -0.45
C ASN A 87 -26.46 17.03 -1.00
N TYR A 88 -26.40 17.24 -2.31
CA TYR A 88 -25.78 18.44 -2.90
C TYR A 88 -26.35 19.73 -2.31
N ARG A 89 -27.68 19.88 -2.32
CA ARG A 89 -28.36 21.06 -1.75
C ARG A 89 -28.11 21.20 -0.26
N ARG A 90 -28.15 20.10 0.50
CA ARG A 90 -27.84 20.08 1.94
C ARG A 90 -26.45 20.62 2.23
N ILE A 91 -25.44 20.23 1.45
CA ILE A 91 -24.07 20.74 1.60
C ILE A 91 -24.03 22.24 1.25
N LEU A 92 -24.63 22.68 0.15
CA LEU A 92 -24.58 24.08 -0.27
C LEU A 92 -25.23 25.03 0.74
N VAL A 93 -26.37 24.64 1.33
CA VAL A 93 -27.04 25.45 2.37
C VAL A 93 -26.13 25.66 3.57
N LYS A 94 -25.29 24.68 3.91
CA LYS A 94 -24.33 24.77 5.00
C LYS A 94 -23.06 25.53 4.63
N LEU A 95 -22.58 25.40 3.38
CA LEU A 95 -21.39 26.09 2.88
C LEU A 95 -21.62 27.58 2.57
N GLY A 96 -22.82 27.97 2.16
CA GLY A 96 -23.13 29.35 1.77
C GLY A 96 -22.71 30.38 2.82
N PRO A 97 -23.19 30.28 4.08
CA PRO A 97 -22.79 31.19 5.15
C PRO A 97 -21.27 31.22 5.41
N ALA A 98 -20.59 30.10 5.26
CA ALA A 98 -19.13 30.03 5.42
C ALA A 98 -18.41 30.76 4.28
N ALA A 99 -18.87 30.61 3.04
CA ALA A 99 -18.33 31.33 1.89
C ALA A 99 -18.57 32.84 2.02
N ASP A 100 -19.75 33.26 2.47
CA ASP A 100 -20.12 34.67 2.67
C ASP A 100 -19.30 35.35 3.80
N ALA A 101 -18.80 34.57 4.77
CA ALA A 101 -17.95 35.06 5.83
C ALA A 101 -16.54 35.45 5.37
N LEU A 102 -16.02 34.85 4.28
CA LEU A 102 -14.66 35.08 3.82
C LEU A 102 -14.45 36.47 3.21
N ASP A 103 -13.42 37.17 3.69
CA ASP A 103 -12.96 38.45 3.12
C ASP A 103 -11.55 38.28 2.53
N LEU A 104 -11.48 38.04 1.22
CA LEU A 104 -10.23 37.79 0.50
C LEU A 104 -9.65 39.04 -0.17
N ARG A 105 -10.17 40.26 0.12
CA ARG A 105 -9.77 41.51 -0.55
C ARG A 105 -8.37 41.95 -0.18
N GLU A 106 -7.95 41.70 1.06
CA GLU A 106 -6.61 42.03 1.57
C GLU A 106 -6.02 40.78 2.27
N PRO A 107 -5.44 39.83 1.52
CA PRO A 107 -4.84 38.62 2.07
C PRO A 107 -3.81 38.94 3.16
N TYR A 108 -3.80 38.13 4.22
CA TYR A 108 -2.90 38.22 5.37
C TYR A 108 -3.10 39.47 6.24
N SER A 109 -4.15 40.27 6.05
CA SER A 109 -4.55 41.33 6.98
C SER A 109 -5.28 40.74 8.19
N SER A 110 -5.37 41.57 9.30
CA SER A 110 -6.14 41.17 10.49
C SER A 110 -7.60 40.84 10.14
N ARG A 111 -8.19 41.55 9.18
CA ARG A 111 -9.55 41.34 8.70
C ARG A 111 -9.69 40.01 7.93
N PHE A 112 -8.67 39.66 7.14
CA PHE A 112 -8.61 38.37 6.46
C PHE A 112 -8.60 37.21 7.46
N TYR A 113 -7.73 37.24 8.48
CA TYR A 113 -7.68 36.20 9.51
C TYR A 113 -8.97 36.09 10.32
N GLN A 114 -9.59 37.20 10.69
CA GLN A 114 -10.89 37.19 11.38
C GLN A 114 -11.98 36.54 10.50
N SER A 115 -11.94 36.75 9.19
CA SER A 115 -12.88 36.13 8.27
C SER A 115 -12.66 34.63 8.13
N ILE A 116 -11.39 34.17 8.19
CA ILE A 116 -11.03 32.74 8.22
C ILE A 116 -11.55 32.08 9.50
N GLU A 117 -11.30 32.67 10.66
CA GLU A 117 -11.80 32.15 11.94
C GLU A 117 -13.32 32.01 11.96
N GLU A 118 -14.05 32.99 11.44
CA GLU A 118 -15.51 32.91 11.34
C GLU A 118 -15.97 31.84 10.35
N MET A 119 -15.31 31.70 9.21
CA MET A 119 -15.60 30.64 8.23
C MET A 119 -15.35 29.26 8.85
N GLU A 120 -14.20 29.05 9.50
CA GLU A 120 -13.87 27.80 10.17
C GLU A 120 -14.89 27.43 11.24
N ARG A 121 -15.31 28.40 12.08
CA ARG A 121 -16.33 28.18 13.09
C ARG A 121 -17.66 27.68 12.52
N ILE A 122 -18.06 28.20 11.34
CA ILE A 122 -19.27 27.77 10.64
C ILE A 122 -19.08 26.36 10.10
N VAL A 123 -17.99 26.10 9.39
CA VAL A 123 -17.71 24.81 8.75
C VAL A 123 -17.54 23.70 9.80
N GLU A 124 -16.82 23.97 10.87
CA GLU A 124 -16.64 23.02 11.96
C GLU A 124 -17.99 22.65 12.60
N LYS A 125 -18.82 23.62 12.91
CA LYS A 125 -20.17 23.40 13.46
C LYS A 125 -21.04 22.55 12.52
N GLU A 126 -21.01 22.82 11.22
CA GLU A 126 -21.91 22.23 10.26
C GLU A 126 -21.47 20.84 9.75
N PHE A 127 -20.16 20.56 9.75
CA PHE A 127 -19.61 19.35 9.15
C PHE A 127 -18.74 18.51 10.10
N TYR A 128 -18.01 19.13 11.06
CA TYR A 128 -16.94 18.47 11.80
C TYR A 128 -17.14 18.43 13.33
N GLN A 129 -18.22 19.02 13.85
CA GLN A 129 -18.49 18.99 15.29
C GLN A 129 -18.92 17.61 15.79
N LYS A 130 -19.60 16.82 14.96
CA LYS A 130 -20.17 15.52 15.35
C LYS A 130 -20.05 14.51 14.23
N VAL A 131 -19.54 13.35 14.62
CA VAL A 131 -19.49 12.18 13.71
C VAL A 131 -20.91 11.73 13.35
N ASN A 132 -21.18 11.53 12.06
CA ASN A 132 -22.41 10.95 11.57
C ASN A 132 -22.37 9.41 11.74
N ALA A 133 -22.82 8.92 12.88
CA ALA A 133 -22.78 7.50 13.19
C ALA A 133 -23.67 6.61 12.27
N ALA A 134 -24.63 7.21 11.56
CA ALA A 134 -25.47 6.50 10.60
C ALA A 134 -24.85 6.38 9.19
N SER A 135 -23.70 7.04 8.95
CA SER A 135 -23.01 6.95 7.67
C SER A 135 -22.28 5.61 7.55
N PRO A 136 -22.32 4.94 6.39
CA PRO A 136 -21.48 3.78 6.11
C PRO A 136 -20.00 4.08 6.36
N VAL A 137 -19.21 3.03 6.62
CA VAL A 137 -17.79 3.16 6.92
C VAL A 137 -16.94 2.64 5.76
N VAL A 138 -15.98 3.45 5.35
CA VAL A 138 -14.83 3.02 4.53
C VAL A 138 -13.63 2.96 5.45
N SER A 139 -13.18 1.75 5.76
CA SER A 139 -11.91 1.53 6.45
C SER A 139 -10.77 1.83 5.51
N ALA A 140 -9.82 2.65 5.95
CA ALA A 140 -8.71 3.10 5.14
C ALA A 140 -7.38 2.66 5.77
N ILE A 141 -6.59 1.92 5.00
CA ILE A 141 -5.26 1.46 5.40
C ILE A 141 -4.24 2.20 4.55
N GLY A 142 -3.38 3.00 5.21
CA GLY A 142 -2.24 3.64 4.56
C GLY A 142 -1.23 2.59 4.12
N HIS A 143 -0.87 2.59 2.84
CA HIS A 143 -0.04 1.53 2.25
C HIS A 143 0.85 2.09 1.13
N THR A 144 1.94 1.42 0.85
CA THR A 144 2.71 1.59 -0.38
C THR A 144 3.12 0.22 -0.91
N HIS A 145 2.61 -0.15 -2.07
CA HIS A 145 3.14 -1.27 -2.83
C HIS A 145 4.45 -0.84 -3.51
N ILE A 146 5.50 -1.65 -3.38
CA ILE A 146 6.78 -1.39 -4.04
C ILE A 146 7.21 -2.65 -4.78
N ASP A 147 7.28 -2.55 -6.10
CA ASP A 147 7.82 -3.61 -6.92
C ASP A 147 9.31 -3.81 -6.67
N ILE A 148 9.69 -5.04 -6.33
CA ILE A 148 11.10 -5.39 -6.10
C ILE A 148 11.93 -5.23 -7.36
N ALA A 149 11.32 -5.47 -8.53
CA ALA A 149 11.83 -5.12 -9.84
C ALA A 149 10.68 -5.12 -10.84
N TRP A 150 10.63 -4.16 -11.74
CA TRP A 150 9.66 -4.06 -12.84
C TRP A 150 10.22 -3.20 -13.98
N LEU A 151 9.85 -1.91 -14.04
CA LEU A 151 10.47 -0.92 -14.94
C LEU A 151 11.79 -0.36 -14.37
N TRP A 152 12.31 -1.01 -13.34
CA TRP A 152 13.57 -0.72 -12.64
C TRP A 152 14.14 -2.01 -12.04
N THR A 153 15.39 -1.94 -11.61
CA THR A 153 16.13 -3.07 -11.04
C THR A 153 15.94 -3.18 -9.53
N VAL A 154 16.32 -4.32 -8.96
CA VAL A 154 16.34 -4.57 -7.49
C VAL A 154 17.18 -3.51 -6.77
N GLU A 155 18.32 -3.09 -7.35
CA GLU A 155 19.15 -2.04 -6.75
C GLU A 155 18.43 -0.69 -6.65
N GLN A 156 17.64 -0.34 -7.66
CA GLN A 156 16.80 0.86 -7.61
C GLN A 156 15.67 0.75 -6.58
N THR A 157 15.19 -0.44 -6.30
CA THR A 157 14.19 -0.67 -5.25
C THR A 157 14.74 -0.44 -3.86
N ARG A 158 16.00 -0.71 -3.61
CA ARG A 158 16.68 -0.38 -2.35
C ARG A 158 16.54 1.13 -2.04
N GLU A 159 16.83 1.97 -3.02
CA GLU A 159 16.67 3.43 -2.89
C GLU A 159 15.19 3.84 -2.72
N LYS A 160 14.27 3.20 -3.46
CA LYS A 160 12.83 3.46 -3.36
C LYS A 160 12.28 3.12 -1.96
N ALA A 161 12.74 2.04 -1.35
CA ALA A 161 12.33 1.63 -0.02
C ALA A 161 12.78 2.66 1.04
N VAL A 162 14.05 3.07 1.02
CA VAL A 162 14.58 4.11 1.92
C VAL A 162 13.80 5.42 1.77
N ARG A 163 13.61 5.89 0.53
CA ARG A 163 12.88 7.13 0.25
C ARG A 163 11.43 7.06 0.74
N SER A 164 10.70 5.98 0.42
CA SER A 164 9.29 5.85 0.77
C SER A 164 9.09 5.73 2.28
N PHE A 165 9.91 4.94 2.95
CA PHE A 165 9.79 4.73 4.39
C PHE A 165 10.18 5.97 5.18
N SER A 166 11.18 6.74 4.71
CA SER A 166 11.51 8.03 5.32
C SER A 166 10.36 9.04 5.20
N THR A 167 9.68 9.09 4.04
CA THR A 167 8.49 9.92 3.83
C THR A 167 7.35 9.54 4.79
N VAL A 168 7.08 8.24 4.94
CA VAL A 168 6.05 7.74 5.87
C VAL A 168 6.36 8.15 7.31
N LEU A 169 7.61 8.02 7.76
CA LEU A 169 8.03 8.40 9.11
C LEU A 169 7.87 9.90 9.34
N GLU A 170 8.23 10.73 8.38
CA GLU A 170 8.03 12.19 8.47
C GLU A 170 6.53 12.53 8.60
N LEU A 171 5.68 11.89 7.80
CA LEU A 171 4.24 12.07 7.93
C LEU A 171 3.70 11.57 9.28
N MET A 172 4.23 10.48 9.83
CA MET A 172 3.87 10.01 11.16
C MET A 172 4.25 11.02 12.27
N ASP A 173 5.37 11.72 12.11
CA ASP A 173 5.76 12.77 13.07
C ASP A 173 4.78 13.96 13.05
N ARG A 174 4.21 14.28 11.89
CA ARG A 174 3.24 15.38 11.71
C ARG A 174 1.79 14.98 12.00
N TYR A 175 1.45 13.70 11.81
CA TYR A 175 0.09 13.17 11.93
C TYR A 175 0.03 12.03 12.96
N PRO A 176 -0.22 12.32 14.24
CA PRO A 176 -0.20 11.31 15.30
C PRO A 176 -1.18 10.15 15.10
N ASP A 177 -2.31 10.39 14.43
CA ASP A 177 -3.34 9.38 14.17
C ASP A 177 -3.06 8.56 12.90
N TYR A 178 -2.03 8.91 12.12
CA TYR A 178 -1.71 8.22 10.89
C TYR A 178 -1.21 6.81 11.17
N LYS A 179 -1.80 5.85 10.46
CA LYS A 179 -1.43 4.43 10.47
C LYS A 179 -0.99 4.00 9.09
N PHE A 180 0.02 3.16 9.05
CA PHE A 180 0.61 2.67 7.81
C PHE A 180 0.90 1.18 7.90
N MET A 181 0.76 0.48 6.81
CA MET A 181 1.09 -0.94 6.66
C MET A 181 2.07 -1.13 5.51
N SER A 182 3.06 -1.96 5.70
CA SER A 182 3.92 -2.44 4.59
C SER A 182 4.16 -3.93 4.74
N SER A 183 3.91 -4.65 3.65
CA SER A 183 4.25 -6.06 3.46
C SER A 183 5.74 -6.21 3.08
N GLN A 184 6.14 -7.36 2.60
CA GLN A 184 7.44 -7.65 1.99
C GLN A 184 8.66 -7.40 2.92
N PRO A 185 9.00 -8.35 3.80
CA PRO A 185 10.19 -8.31 4.68
C PRO A 185 11.49 -7.90 4.00
N ILE A 186 11.68 -8.24 2.73
CA ILE A 186 12.86 -7.86 1.95
C ILE A 186 13.06 -6.34 1.88
N LEU A 187 11.99 -5.53 1.85
CA LEU A 187 12.10 -4.07 1.84
C LEU A 187 12.68 -3.55 3.16
N TYR A 188 12.25 -4.13 4.27
CA TYR A 188 12.79 -3.83 5.60
C TYR A 188 14.26 -4.23 5.72
N GLN A 189 14.64 -5.38 5.14
CA GLN A 189 16.05 -5.79 5.10
C GLN A 189 16.88 -4.78 4.30
N PHE A 190 16.38 -4.30 3.16
CA PHE A 190 17.09 -3.27 2.36
C PHE A 190 17.31 -2.00 3.17
N VAL A 191 16.29 -1.52 3.89
CA VAL A 191 16.43 -0.33 4.73
C VAL A 191 17.36 -0.57 5.90
N LYS A 192 17.28 -1.74 6.57
CA LYS A 192 18.18 -2.13 7.67
C LYS A 192 19.65 -2.14 7.26
N GLU A 193 19.93 -2.61 6.03
CA GLU A 193 21.30 -2.68 5.48
C GLU A 193 21.85 -1.31 5.08
N GLN A 194 21.01 -0.41 4.55
CA GLN A 194 21.44 0.88 4.01
C GLN A 194 21.36 2.02 5.03
N GLU A 195 20.31 2.04 5.84
CA GLU A 195 19.97 3.13 6.76
C GLU A 195 19.51 2.57 8.12
N PRO A 196 20.43 2.03 8.95
CA PRO A 196 20.09 1.39 10.22
C PRO A 196 19.31 2.30 11.18
N GLU A 197 19.60 3.62 11.20
CA GLU A 197 18.91 4.58 12.04
C GLU A 197 17.45 4.77 11.61
N LEU A 198 17.20 4.82 10.31
CA LEU A 198 15.84 4.85 9.76
C LEU A 198 15.08 3.57 10.14
N TYR A 199 15.77 2.44 10.10
CA TYR A 199 15.19 1.15 10.49
C TYR A 199 14.77 1.13 11.97
N GLU A 200 15.56 1.68 12.89
CA GLU A 200 15.19 1.78 14.31
C GLU A 200 13.95 2.69 14.51
N ARG A 201 13.84 3.79 13.79
CA ARG A 201 12.62 4.62 13.81
C ARG A 201 11.39 3.84 13.34
N ILE A 202 11.51 2.98 12.32
CA ILE A 202 10.42 2.08 11.91
C ILE A 202 10.04 1.14 13.06
N ARG A 203 11.02 0.52 13.73
CA ARG A 203 10.78 -0.35 14.90
C ARG A 203 10.04 0.37 16.02
N GLU A 204 10.33 1.64 16.26
CA GLU A 204 9.60 2.47 17.23
C GLU A 204 8.13 2.62 16.83
N ARG A 205 7.84 2.96 15.57
CA ARG A 205 6.45 3.10 15.07
C ARG A 205 5.69 1.79 15.09
N VAL A 206 6.38 0.66 14.87
CA VAL A 206 5.79 -0.68 15.04
C VAL A 206 5.41 -0.92 16.50
N ARG A 207 6.28 -0.61 17.47
CA ARG A 207 5.96 -0.74 18.93
C ARG A 207 4.81 0.16 19.36
N GLU A 208 4.65 1.34 18.75
CA GLU A 208 3.53 2.25 18.96
C GLU A 208 2.20 1.74 18.35
N GLY A 209 2.23 0.71 17.51
CA GLY A 209 1.07 0.18 16.79
C GLY A 209 0.59 1.09 15.65
N ARG A 210 1.44 2.00 15.17
CA ARG A 210 1.16 2.93 14.08
C ARG A 210 1.71 2.46 12.73
N TRP A 211 2.75 1.65 12.76
CA TRP A 211 3.30 0.95 11.60
C TRP A 211 3.02 -0.54 11.75
N GLU A 212 2.22 -1.09 10.86
CA GLU A 212 1.87 -2.51 10.87
C GLU A 212 2.77 -3.29 9.90
N THR A 213 3.29 -4.40 10.39
CA THR A 213 4.06 -5.38 9.61
C THR A 213 3.21 -6.63 9.47
N ASP A 214 2.75 -6.90 8.27
CA ASP A 214 1.98 -8.11 7.90
C ASP A 214 2.27 -8.45 6.44
N GLY A 215 1.73 -9.54 5.89
CA GLY A 215 1.89 -9.90 4.48
C GLY A 215 2.44 -11.31 4.26
N ALA A 216 2.95 -11.93 5.30
CA ALA A 216 3.40 -13.32 5.41
C ALA A 216 4.60 -13.71 4.54
N MET A 217 4.59 -13.45 3.24
CA MET A 217 5.67 -13.84 2.32
C MET A 217 6.89 -12.92 2.43
N TRP A 218 8.06 -13.46 2.15
CA TRP A 218 9.33 -12.72 2.05
C TRP A 218 9.25 -11.52 1.10
N LEU A 219 8.58 -11.74 -0.03
CA LEU A 219 8.19 -10.73 -1.01
C LEU A 219 6.86 -11.17 -1.65
N GLU A 220 6.23 -10.29 -2.40
CA GLU A 220 4.97 -10.58 -3.11
C GLU A 220 5.25 -11.47 -4.33
N SER A 221 5.35 -12.78 -4.07
CA SER A 221 5.70 -13.80 -5.07
C SER A 221 4.55 -14.05 -6.04
N ASP A 222 4.88 -14.35 -7.30
CA ASP A 222 3.94 -15.05 -8.20
C ASP A 222 3.41 -16.32 -7.52
N CYS A 223 2.12 -16.58 -7.69
CA CYS A 223 1.43 -17.70 -7.03
C CYS A 223 1.00 -18.83 -7.99
N ASN A 224 1.44 -18.79 -9.24
CA ASN A 224 1.11 -19.80 -10.27
C ASN A 224 2.33 -20.57 -10.74
N LEU A 225 3.47 -19.91 -10.93
CA LEU A 225 4.68 -20.49 -11.54
C LEU A 225 5.61 -21.19 -10.53
N PRO A 226 5.82 -20.66 -9.30
CA PRO A 226 6.62 -21.33 -8.28
C PRO A 226 6.03 -22.67 -7.85
N ALA A 227 6.90 -23.59 -7.40
CA ALA A 227 6.48 -24.83 -6.76
C ALA A 227 5.82 -24.56 -5.40
N GLY A 228 4.99 -25.49 -4.91
CA GLY A 228 4.39 -25.41 -3.57
C GLY A 228 5.43 -25.25 -2.47
N GLU A 229 6.57 -25.93 -2.56
CA GLU A 229 7.69 -25.77 -1.65
C GLU A 229 8.22 -24.34 -1.61
N SER A 230 8.40 -23.70 -2.77
CA SER A 230 8.82 -22.30 -2.84
C SER A 230 7.83 -21.36 -2.15
N LEU A 231 6.52 -21.55 -2.36
CA LEU A 231 5.48 -20.74 -1.71
C LEU A 231 5.49 -20.93 -0.19
N VAL A 232 5.73 -22.14 0.30
CA VAL A 232 5.93 -22.41 1.73
C VAL A 232 7.16 -21.67 2.26
N ARG A 233 8.28 -21.69 1.52
CA ARG A 233 9.52 -21.00 1.90
C ARG A 233 9.41 -19.50 1.87
N GLN A 234 8.65 -18.94 0.95
CA GLN A 234 8.30 -17.50 0.96
C GLN A 234 7.68 -17.12 2.31
N ILE A 235 6.71 -17.92 2.78
CA ILE A 235 6.03 -17.67 4.06
C ILE A 235 6.97 -17.92 5.24
N ILE A 236 7.69 -19.06 5.27
CA ILE A 236 8.61 -19.36 6.38
C ILE A 236 9.64 -18.25 6.55
N LYS A 237 10.26 -17.80 5.46
CA LYS A 237 11.28 -16.76 5.50
C LYS A 237 10.70 -15.41 5.92
N GLY A 238 9.50 -15.07 5.42
CA GLY A 238 8.81 -13.84 5.78
C GLY A 238 8.41 -13.80 7.25
N GLU A 239 7.78 -14.88 7.74
CA GLU A 239 7.40 -15.03 9.15
C GLU A 239 8.60 -15.04 10.09
N GLN A 240 9.68 -15.74 9.71
CA GLN A 240 10.91 -15.73 10.50
C GLN A 240 11.46 -14.31 10.66
N PHE A 241 11.51 -13.53 9.58
CA PHE A 241 11.98 -12.15 9.62
C PHE A 241 11.09 -11.27 10.52
N PHE A 242 9.78 -11.32 10.35
CA PHE A 242 8.86 -10.52 11.17
C PHE A 242 8.91 -10.92 12.65
N GLN A 243 9.03 -12.21 12.93
CA GLN A 243 9.16 -12.69 14.30
C GLN A 243 10.48 -12.27 14.95
N GLU A 244 11.62 -12.41 14.24
CA GLU A 244 12.94 -12.07 14.77
C GLU A 244 13.11 -10.55 14.95
N GLU A 245 12.61 -9.74 14.00
CA GLU A 245 12.85 -8.30 14.01
C GLU A 245 11.81 -7.51 14.81
N PHE A 246 10.56 -7.96 14.82
CA PHE A 246 9.45 -7.21 15.41
C PHE A 246 8.66 -8.00 16.47
N GLY A 247 8.86 -9.30 16.60
CA GLY A 247 8.09 -10.17 17.50
C GLY A 247 6.64 -10.37 17.07
N ILE A 248 6.35 -10.24 15.77
CA ILE A 248 5.01 -10.28 15.19
C ILE A 248 4.89 -11.46 14.24
N SER A 249 3.75 -12.16 14.25
CA SER A 249 3.37 -13.16 13.25
C SER A 249 2.27 -12.59 12.37
N SER A 250 2.35 -12.86 11.07
CA SER A 250 1.38 -12.38 10.09
C SER A 250 0.03 -13.09 10.25
N ARG A 251 -1.02 -12.38 9.89
CA ARG A 251 -2.38 -12.91 9.85
C ARG A 251 -3.00 -12.85 8.46
N CYS A 252 -2.45 -12.06 7.57
CA CYS A 252 -2.95 -11.90 6.21
C CYS A 252 -1.84 -12.21 5.21
N LEU A 253 -2.16 -12.99 4.18
CA LEU A 253 -1.38 -12.98 2.97
C LEU A 253 -1.80 -11.77 2.14
N TRP A 254 -0.88 -10.81 2.01
CA TRP A 254 -1.13 -9.51 1.38
C TRP A 254 -0.46 -9.43 0.02
N LEU A 255 -1.24 -9.62 -1.04
CA LEU A 255 -0.76 -9.67 -2.42
C LEU A 255 -1.65 -8.80 -3.34
N PRO A 256 -1.55 -7.46 -3.27
CA PRO A 256 -2.47 -6.58 -4.00
C PRO A 256 -2.33 -6.68 -5.51
N ASP A 257 -1.12 -6.92 -6.04
CA ASP A 257 -0.81 -6.83 -7.47
C ASP A 257 -0.44 -8.15 -8.17
N VAL A 258 -0.45 -9.29 -7.49
CA VAL A 258 -0.05 -10.60 -8.09
C VAL A 258 -1.07 -11.10 -9.10
N PHE A 259 -0.59 -11.78 -10.17
CA PHE A 259 -1.33 -12.04 -11.40
C PHE A 259 -2.06 -13.38 -11.40
N GLY A 260 -2.86 -13.63 -10.36
CA GLY A 260 -3.64 -14.85 -10.18
C GLY A 260 -3.03 -15.80 -9.14
N TYR A 261 -3.87 -16.70 -8.63
CA TYR A 261 -3.56 -17.49 -7.43
C TYR A 261 -4.03 -18.92 -7.57
N SER A 262 -3.10 -19.87 -7.40
CA SER A 262 -3.38 -21.30 -7.38
C SER A 262 -4.36 -21.69 -6.28
N ALA A 263 -5.25 -22.64 -6.57
CA ALA A 263 -6.16 -23.24 -5.60
C ALA A 263 -5.45 -23.99 -4.44
N ALA A 264 -4.13 -24.13 -4.50
CA ALA A 264 -3.33 -24.68 -3.39
C ALA A 264 -3.04 -23.66 -2.28
N ILE A 265 -3.17 -22.36 -2.56
CA ILE A 265 -2.85 -21.29 -1.58
C ILE A 265 -3.64 -21.42 -0.27
N PRO A 266 -4.97 -21.64 -0.26
CA PRO A 266 -5.71 -21.77 1.01
C PRO A 266 -5.20 -22.91 1.89
N GLN A 267 -4.76 -24.04 1.31
CA GLN A 267 -4.15 -25.14 2.04
C GLN A 267 -2.84 -24.71 2.73
N ILE A 268 -1.98 -24.01 1.99
CA ILE A 268 -0.70 -23.52 2.50
C ILE A 268 -0.95 -22.54 3.65
N LEU A 269 -1.80 -21.53 3.43
CA LEU A 269 -2.14 -20.53 4.44
C LEU A 269 -2.70 -21.16 5.70
N LYS A 270 -3.65 -22.09 5.56
CA LYS A 270 -4.25 -22.78 6.70
C LYS A 270 -3.22 -23.54 7.53
N LYS A 271 -2.26 -24.20 6.87
CA LYS A 271 -1.17 -24.94 7.53
C LYS A 271 -0.14 -24.02 8.18
N CYS A 272 0.06 -22.82 7.64
CA CYS A 272 0.91 -21.78 8.22
C CYS A 272 0.22 -20.95 9.30
N GLY A 273 -1.07 -21.16 9.57
CA GLY A 273 -1.83 -20.43 10.58
C GLY A 273 -2.28 -19.01 10.14
N ILE A 274 -2.29 -18.74 8.84
CA ILE A 274 -2.69 -17.46 8.25
C ILE A 274 -4.16 -17.53 7.82
N PRO A 275 -5.08 -16.83 8.52
CA PRO A 275 -6.51 -16.95 8.29
C PRO A 275 -7.05 -16.07 7.17
N TYR A 276 -6.31 -15.03 6.74
CA TYR A 276 -6.81 -13.98 5.85
C TYR A 276 -6.00 -13.88 4.55
N PHE A 277 -6.68 -13.42 3.51
CA PHE A 277 -6.06 -13.16 2.21
C PHE A 277 -6.61 -11.87 1.60
N LEU A 278 -5.72 -11.04 1.05
CA LEU A 278 -6.04 -9.81 0.36
C LEU A 278 -5.41 -9.75 -1.02
N THR A 279 -6.21 -9.35 -1.99
CA THR A 279 -5.78 -8.95 -3.34
C THR A 279 -6.73 -7.93 -3.94
N THR A 280 -6.28 -7.17 -4.94
CA THR A 280 -7.14 -6.31 -5.78
C THR A 280 -7.10 -6.71 -7.25
N LYS A 281 -6.03 -7.36 -7.70
CA LYS A 281 -5.74 -7.58 -9.12
C LYS A 281 -6.81 -8.36 -9.88
N ILE A 282 -7.49 -9.31 -9.24
CA ILE A 282 -8.54 -10.12 -9.87
C ILE A 282 -9.75 -9.27 -10.32
N ALA A 283 -9.97 -8.11 -9.70
CA ALA A 283 -11.01 -7.18 -10.13
C ALA A 283 -10.76 -6.57 -11.54
N TRP A 284 -9.56 -6.77 -12.12
CA TRP A 284 -9.20 -6.28 -13.46
C TRP A 284 -9.60 -7.25 -14.58
N ASN A 285 -10.16 -8.42 -14.27
CA ASN A 285 -10.68 -9.34 -15.27
C ASN A 285 -11.74 -8.64 -16.15
N GLN A 286 -11.64 -8.82 -17.46
CA GLN A 286 -12.55 -8.20 -18.43
C GLN A 286 -13.85 -8.99 -18.61
N PHE A 287 -13.73 -10.33 -18.66
CA PHE A 287 -14.84 -11.23 -19.00
C PHE A 287 -15.33 -12.02 -17.80
N ASN A 288 -14.43 -12.64 -17.04
CA ASN A 288 -14.76 -13.48 -15.89
C ASN A 288 -14.57 -12.71 -14.59
N GLN A 289 -15.47 -11.77 -14.33
CA GLN A 289 -15.43 -10.99 -13.11
C GLN A 289 -15.95 -11.78 -11.91
N LEU A 290 -15.26 -11.68 -10.76
CA LEU A 290 -15.75 -12.27 -9.53
C LEU A 290 -17.05 -11.59 -9.10
N PRO A 291 -18.08 -12.37 -8.70
CA PRO A 291 -19.36 -11.83 -8.27
C PRO A 291 -19.32 -11.27 -6.84
N ASN A 292 -18.23 -11.47 -6.11
CA ASN A 292 -18.07 -11.09 -4.70
C ASN A 292 -16.71 -10.45 -4.47
N ASP A 293 -16.66 -9.44 -3.61
CA ASP A 293 -15.42 -8.83 -3.13
C ASP A 293 -14.99 -9.41 -1.76
N THR A 294 -15.92 -10.11 -1.07
CA THR A 294 -15.59 -10.87 0.14
C THR A 294 -16.23 -12.25 0.10
N PHE A 295 -15.46 -13.28 0.46
CA PHE A 295 -15.87 -14.68 0.39
C PHE A 295 -14.92 -15.58 1.20
N MET A 296 -15.36 -16.82 1.46
CA MET A 296 -14.48 -17.90 1.92
C MET A 296 -13.84 -18.56 0.71
N TRP A 297 -12.53 -18.47 0.57
CA TRP A 297 -11.80 -19.15 -0.51
C TRP A 297 -11.45 -20.57 -0.09
N LYS A 298 -11.96 -21.55 -0.85
CA LYS A 298 -11.77 -22.96 -0.63
C LYS A 298 -10.68 -23.52 -1.54
N GLY A 299 -9.69 -24.13 -0.93
CA GLY A 299 -8.58 -24.79 -1.63
C GLY A 299 -8.83 -26.25 -2.00
N ILE A 300 -7.84 -26.84 -2.66
CA ILE A 300 -7.87 -28.22 -3.20
C ILE A 300 -8.08 -29.29 -2.15
N ASP A 301 -7.71 -29.05 -0.89
CA ASP A 301 -7.88 -29.99 0.23
C ASP A 301 -9.13 -29.69 1.09
N GLY A 302 -9.93 -28.70 0.66
CA GLY A 302 -11.10 -28.24 1.39
C GLY A 302 -10.83 -27.20 2.47
N SER A 303 -9.57 -26.84 2.71
CA SER A 303 -9.21 -25.71 3.60
C SER A 303 -9.85 -24.41 3.13
N ARG A 304 -10.23 -23.55 4.08
CA ARG A 304 -10.85 -22.26 3.78
C ARG A 304 -10.12 -21.13 4.48
N VAL A 305 -9.94 -20.02 3.75
CA VAL A 305 -9.42 -18.75 4.26
C VAL A 305 -10.42 -17.63 3.93
N PHE A 306 -10.50 -16.62 4.78
CA PHE A 306 -11.37 -15.48 4.56
C PHE A 306 -10.67 -14.47 3.63
N VAL A 307 -11.37 -14.03 2.60
CA VAL A 307 -10.89 -13.07 1.60
C VAL A 307 -11.66 -11.77 1.70
N PHE A 308 -10.95 -10.66 1.64
CA PHE A 308 -11.53 -9.35 1.42
C PHE A 308 -10.72 -8.61 0.35
N MET A 309 -11.40 -8.19 -0.73
CA MET A 309 -10.81 -7.44 -1.83
C MET A 309 -11.12 -5.96 -1.64
N PRO A 310 -10.11 -5.09 -1.48
CA PRO A 310 -10.30 -3.64 -1.46
C PRO A 310 -10.97 -3.14 -2.75
N THR A 311 -11.91 -2.22 -2.60
CA THR A 311 -12.74 -1.74 -3.72
C THR A 311 -12.49 -0.27 -4.07
N ALA A 312 -11.30 0.26 -3.76
CA ALA A 312 -10.95 1.63 -4.08
C ALA A 312 -11.08 1.92 -5.58
N CYS A 313 -11.96 2.84 -5.93
CA CYS A 313 -12.13 3.36 -7.29
C CYS A 313 -12.84 4.72 -7.26
N ASP A 314 -12.68 5.48 -8.34
CA ASP A 314 -13.40 6.74 -8.49
C ASP A 314 -14.91 6.51 -8.71
N PHE A 315 -15.73 7.28 -8.02
CA PHE A 315 -17.18 7.22 -8.17
C PHE A 315 -17.63 7.52 -9.61
N ASP A 316 -16.96 8.44 -10.28
CA ASP A 316 -17.23 8.78 -11.70
C ASP A 316 -17.11 7.55 -12.61
N LYS A 317 -16.15 6.66 -12.34
CA LYS A 317 -16.00 5.40 -13.07
C LYS A 317 -17.20 4.48 -12.86
N THR A 318 -17.72 4.39 -11.64
CA THR A 318 -18.90 3.56 -11.34
C THR A 318 -20.15 4.02 -12.08
N LEU A 319 -20.23 5.30 -12.42
CA LEU A 319 -21.31 5.88 -13.24
C LEU A 319 -21.07 5.71 -14.75
N GLY A 320 -19.91 5.23 -15.17
CA GLY A 320 -19.52 5.13 -16.58
C GLY A 320 -19.24 6.46 -17.25
N LEU A 321 -18.93 7.52 -16.49
CA LEU A 321 -18.73 8.87 -17.00
C LEU A 321 -17.33 9.11 -17.57
N ASN A 322 -16.32 8.39 -17.09
CA ASN A 322 -14.92 8.56 -17.46
C ASN A 322 -14.19 7.22 -17.74
N VAL A 323 -14.87 6.30 -18.44
CA VAL A 323 -14.28 4.98 -18.73
C VAL A 323 -13.40 5.07 -19.97
N SER A 324 -12.10 4.84 -19.83
CA SER A 324 -11.21 4.61 -20.97
C SER A 324 -11.47 3.21 -21.56
N PHE A 325 -11.03 2.99 -22.80
CA PHE A 325 -11.17 1.69 -23.48
C PHE A 325 -10.50 0.53 -22.71
N THR A 326 -9.52 0.85 -21.89
CA THR A 326 -8.76 -0.10 -21.06
C THR A 326 -9.27 -0.24 -19.63
N ASP A 327 -10.11 0.69 -19.16
CA ASP A 327 -10.69 0.69 -17.81
C ASP A 327 -12.08 0.04 -17.84
N THR A 328 -12.23 -1.06 -17.12
CA THR A 328 -13.56 -1.63 -16.88
C THR A 328 -14.22 -0.92 -15.69
N ARG A 329 -15.57 -0.88 -15.66
CA ARG A 329 -16.33 -0.28 -14.55
C ARG A 329 -16.05 -0.91 -13.18
N ASN A 330 -15.48 -2.10 -13.17
CA ASN A 330 -15.25 -2.89 -11.98
C ASN A 330 -13.79 -2.87 -11.51
N THR A 331 -12.89 -2.25 -12.27
CA THR A 331 -11.48 -2.14 -11.91
C THR A 331 -11.30 -1.34 -10.63
N THR A 332 -10.64 -1.93 -9.65
CA THR A 332 -10.28 -1.31 -8.38
C THR A 332 -8.77 -1.09 -8.30
N THR A 333 -8.31 -0.30 -7.35
CA THR A 333 -6.89 -0.03 -7.17
C THR A 333 -6.45 -0.28 -5.72
N TYR A 334 -5.17 -0.61 -5.55
CA TYR A 334 -4.46 -0.63 -4.26
C TYR A 334 -3.69 0.67 -4.02
N THR A 335 -3.70 1.60 -4.98
CA THR A 335 -3.08 2.93 -4.91
C THR A 335 -4.14 4.02 -4.78
N GLY A 336 -5.05 3.86 -3.82
CA GLY A 336 -6.16 4.78 -3.62
C GLY A 336 -5.70 6.18 -3.21
N ILE A 337 -6.51 7.17 -3.58
CA ILE A 337 -6.34 8.57 -3.20
C ILE A 337 -7.51 8.96 -2.29
N VAL A 338 -7.20 9.33 -1.05
CA VAL A 338 -8.23 9.77 -0.11
C VAL A 338 -8.82 11.10 -0.57
N ASN A 339 -10.08 11.07 -0.97
CA ASN A 339 -10.91 12.21 -1.30
C ASN A 339 -12.40 11.78 -1.33
N PRO A 340 -13.37 12.69 -1.38
CA PRO A 340 -14.80 12.35 -1.45
C PRO A 340 -15.18 11.44 -2.63
N ASN A 341 -14.55 11.62 -3.80
CA ASN A 341 -14.84 10.84 -5.02
C ASN A 341 -14.48 9.36 -4.80
N MET A 342 -13.26 9.07 -4.40
CA MET A 342 -12.82 7.69 -4.23
C MET A 342 -13.41 7.05 -2.96
N THR A 343 -13.65 7.81 -1.90
CA THR A 343 -14.36 7.31 -0.70
C THR A 343 -15.78 6.84 -1.05
N LEU A 344 -16.53 7.64 -1.81
CA LEU A 344 -17.85 7.24 -2.28
C LEU A 344 -17.77 6.09 -3.28
N GLY A 345 -16.82 6.14 -4.21
CA GLY A 345 -16.58 5.09 -5.20
C GLY A 345 -16.28 3.74 -4.57
N THR A 346 -15.41 3.69 -3.56
CA THR A 346 -15.09 2.48 -2.79
C THR A 346 -16.36 1.83 -2.24
N PHE A 347 -17.22 2.60 -1.56
CA PHE A 347 -18.47 2.10 -1.01
C PHE A 347 -19.45 1.64 -2.11
N LYS A 348 -19.60 2.41 -3.18
CA LYS A 348 -20.55 2.10 -4.26
C LYS A 348 -20.13 0.91 -5.11
N ARG A 349 -18.80 0.68 -5.25
CA ARG A 349 -18.25 -0.44 -6.02
C ARG A 349 -18.38 -1.78 -5.27
N PHE A 350 -18.40 -1.78 -3.95
CA PHE A 350 -18.45 -3.00 -3.15
C PHE A 350 -19.72 -3.82 -3.43
N GLN A 351 -19.53 -5.10 -3.76
CA GLN A 351 -20.59 -5.98 -4.24
C GLN A 351 -21.40 -6.66 -3.11
N ASN A 352 -20.78 -6.91 -1.95
CA ASN A 352 -21.40 -7.66 -0.85
C ASN A 352 -22.03 -6.75 0.23
N ARG A 353 -22.75 -5.68 -0.18
CA ARG A 353 -23.44 -4.76 0.74
C ARG A 353 -24.60 -5.39 1.50
N ASP A 354 -25.08 -6.52 1.04
CA ASP A 354 -26.05 -7.39 1.73
C ASP A 354 -25.48 -8.08 2.97
N LEU A 355 -24.17 -8.32 2.98
CA LEU A 355 -23.44 -8.88 4.11
C LEU A 355 -22.96 -7.83 5.11
N THR A 356 -22.41 -6.73 4.59
CA THR A 356 -21.86 -5.62 5.40
C THR A 356 -21.85 -4.32 4.61
N GLU A 357 -22.00 -3.19 5.31
CA GLU A 357 -21.78 -1.86 4.75
C GLU A 357 -20.36 -1.33 4.98
N ASP A 358 -19.54 -2.04 5.73
CA ASP A 358 -18.13 -1.73 5.93
C ASP A 358 -17.33 -2.16 4.71
N THR A 359 -16.51 -1.26 4.20
CA THR A 359 -15.67 -1.49 3.01
C THR A 359 -14.23 -1.14 3.29
N LEU A 360 -13.33 -1.58 2.41
CA LEU A 360 -11.89 -1.38 2.57
C LEU A 360 -11.31 -0.58 1.40
N MET A 361 -10.50 0.41 1.74
CA MET A 361 -9.69 1.21 0.82
C MET A 361 -8.22 1.13 1.24
N LEU A 362 -7.35 0.70 0.33
CA LEU A 362 -5.91 0.92 0.47
C LEU A 362 -5.59 2.27 -0.15
N PHE A 363 -4.81 3.11 0.55
CA PHE A 363 -4.49 4.44 0.03
C PHE A 363 -3.01 4.77 0.15
N GLY A 364 -2.52 5.46 -0.87
CA GLY A 364 -1.12 5.85 -1.02
C GLY A 364 -0.59 5.46 -2.39
N PHE A 365 0.37 6.21 -2.91
CA PHE A 365 1.05 5.90 -4.16
C PHE A 365 1.89 4.62 -4.04
N GLY A 366 1.90 3.82 -5.11
CA GLY A 366 2.54 2.51 -5.13
C GLY A 366 3.29 2.25 -6.43
N ASP A 367 3.53 0.99 -6.70
CA ASP A 367 4.44 0.41 -7.70
C ASP A 367 5.89 0.86 -7.48
N GLY A 368 6.19 2.12 -7.64
CA GLY A 368 7.50 2.72 -7.36
C GLY A 368 7.69 3.28 -5.96
N GLY A 369 6.77 2.99 -5.04
CA GLY A 369 6.76 3.56 -3.69
C GLY A 369 6.08 4.93 -3.64
N GLY A 370 6.35 5.69 -2.58
CA GLY A 370 5.74 6.97 -2.27
C GLY A 370 4.82 6.88 -1.05
N GLY A 371 3.77 6.07 -1.13
CA GLY A 371 2.79 5.94 -0.06
C GLY A 371 1.81 7.12 0.04
N PRO A 372 1.12 7.26 1.17
CA PRO A 372 0.20 8.35 1.43
C PRO A 372 0.86 9.72 1.38
N THR A 373 0.10 10.75 1.00
CA THR A 373 0.56 12.14 1.00
C THR A 373 -0.09 12.95 2.11
N LYS A 374 0.46 14.13 2.36
CA LYS A 374 -0.10 15.14 3.26
C LYS A 374 -1.57 15.44 2.93
N GLU A 375 -1.88 15.66 1.65
CA GLU A 375 -3.23 15.97 1.19
C GLU A 375 -4.20 14.84 1.53
N MET A 376 -3.81 13.58 1.30
CA MET A 376 -4.64 12.43 1.65
C MET A 376 -4.93 12.37 3.16
N LEU A 377 -3.95 12.69 4.00
CA LEU A 377 -4.11 12.71 5.46
C LEU A 377 -4.97 13.88 5.93
N GLU A 378 -4.82 15.06 5.30
CA GLU A 378 -5.67 16.21 5.58
C GLU A 378 -7.13 15.96 5.19
N GLU A 379 -7.39 15.35 4.03
CA GLU A 379 -8.74 14.97 3.63
C GLU A 379 -9.31 13.85 4.52
N ALA A 380 -8.51 12.88 4.94
CA ALA A 380 -8.92 11.83 5.87
C ALA A 380 -9.41 12.40 7.21
N LYS A 381 -8.73 13.41 7.76
CA LYS A 381 -9.16 14.12 8.98
C LYS A 381 -10.58 14.69 8.88
N ARG A 382 -11.03 15.09 7.69
CA ARG A 382 -12.36 15.66 7.45
C ARG A 382 -13.39 14.58 7.14
N LEU A 383 -13.02 13.60 6.34
CA LEU A 383 -13.91 12.51 5.93
C LEU A 383 -14.30 11.58 7.08
N GLN A 384 -13.54 11.52 8.18
CA GLN A 384 -13.91 10.72 9.35
C GLN A 384 -15.26 11.11 9.98
N TYR A 385 -15.73 12.33 9.76
CA TYR A 385 -17.00 12.80 10.31
C TYR A 385 -18.24 12.35 9.52
N GLY A 386 -18.07 12.01 8.23
CA GLY A 386 -19.17 11.62 7.34
C GLY A 386 -19.99 12.83 6.89
N LEU A 387 -19.75 13.25 5.66
CA LEU A 387 -20.50 14.33 5.01
C LEU A 387 -21.83 13.83 4.46
N PRO A 388 -22.83 14.72 4.23
CA PRO A 388 -24.08 14.31 3.60
C PRO A 388 -23.81 13.59 2.26
N GLY A 389 -24.28 12.34 2.13
CA GLY A 389 -24.10 11.51 0.94
C GLY A 389 -22.72 10.89 0.72
N ILE A 390 -21.75 11.16 1.60
CA ILE A 390 -20.39 10.59 1.56
C ILE A 390 -20.18 9.69 2.78
N PRO A 391 -19.68 8.45 2.61
CA PRO A 391 -19.32 7.57 3.73
C PRO A 391 -18.27 8.22 4.65
N ARG A 392 -18.20 7.73 5.87
CA ARG A 392 -17.09 8.04 6.78
C ARG A 392 -15.87 7.27 6.32
N LEU A 393 -14.70 7.92 6.39
CA LEU A 393 -13.42 7.27 6.20
C LEU A 393 -12.72 7.14 7.56
N VAL A 394 -12.36 5.91 7.94
CA VAL A 394 -11.72 5.62 9.23
C VAL A 394 -10.37 4.95 8.98
N GLN A 395 -9.29 5.60 9.42
CA GLN A 395 -7.97 4.98 9.36
C GLN A 395 -7.86 3.91 10.45
N GLU A 396 -7.55 2.68 10.06
CA GLU A 396 -7.33 1.58 10.99
C GLU A 396 -6.22 0.63 10.53
N ASN A 397 -5.82 -0.27 11.40
CA ASN A 397 -4.84 -1.30 11.09
C ASN A 397 -5.52 -2.44 10.33
N GLU A 398 -4.76 -3.12 9.47
CA GLU A 398 -5.20 -4.27 8.68
C GLU A 398 -5.81 -5.36 9.59
N ARG A 399 -5.08 -5.74 10.63
CA ARG A 399 -5.48 -6.76 11.60
C ARG A 399 -6.81 -6.42 12.28
N THR A 400 -6.98 -5.16 12.68
CA THR A 400 -8.23 -4.68 13.30
C THR A 400 -9.41 -4.82 12.34
N PHE A 401 -9.21 -4.43 11.08
CA PHE A 401 -10.23 -4.56 10.05
C PHE A 401 -10.63 -6.03 9.83
N PHE A 402 -9.66 -6.90 9.53
CA PHE A 402 -9.94 -8.30 9.20
C PHE A 402 -10.56 -9.07 10.37
N ASP A 403 -10.06 -8.89 11.59
CA ASP A 403 -10.62 -9.56 12.76
C ASP A 403 -12.08 -9.15 13.01
N ARG A 404 -12.38 -7.85 12.88
CA ARG A 404 -13.74 -7.33 13.04
C ARG A 404 -14.67 -7.85 11.94
N ILE A 405 -14.30 -7.69 10.69
CA ILE A 405 -15.15 -8.13 9.56
C ILE A 405 -15.35 -9.64 9.55
N HIS A 406 -14.29 -10.42 9.77
CA HIS A 406 -14.42 -11.86 9.85
C HIS A 406 -15.32 -12.32 11.01
N HIS A 407 -15.24 -11.66 12.17
CA HIS A 407 -16.15 -11.91 13.29
C HIS A 407 -17.61 -11.62 12.90
N ASP A 408 -17.86 -10.51 12.21
CA ASP A 408 -19.20 -10.03 11.92
C ASP A 408 -19.91 -10.80 10.78
N ILE A 409 -19.16 -11.23 9.77
CA ILE A 409 -19.75 -11.86 8.58
C ILE A 409 -19.22 -13.26 8.25
N GLY A 410 -18.05 -13.66 8.75
CA GLY A 410 -17.36 -14.90 8.33
C GLY A 410 -18.11 -16.20 8.61
N SER A 411 -19.04 -16.19 9.59
CA SER A 411 -19.87 -17.34 9.94
C SER A 411 -21.34 -17.23 9.48
N LYS A 412 -21.68 -16.19 8.72
CA LYS A 412 -23.05 -16.03 8.20
C LYS A 412 -23.40 -17.17 7.23
N PRO A 413 -24.65 -17.68 7.24
CA PRO A 413 -25.06 -18.80 6.37
C PRO A 413 -24.98 -18.48 4.88
N ASP A 414 -25.13 -17.21 4.51
CA ASP A 414 -25.11 -16.66 3.16
C ASP A 414 -23.71 -16.18 2.74
N MET A 415 -22.67 -16.41 3.56
CA MET A 415 -21.29 -16.09 3.20
C MET A 415 -20.87 -16.85 1.95
N PRO A 416 -20.50 -16.15 0.85
CA PRO A 416 -20.11 -16.80 -0.40
C PRO A 416 -18.88 -17.69 -0.22
N VAL A 417 -18.81 -18.76 -1.02
CA VAL A 417 -17.65 -19.65 -1.09
C VAL A 417 -17.16 -19.70 -2.53
N TRP A 418 -15.90 -19.33 -2.73
CA TRP A 418 -15.21 -19.54 -4.00
C TRP A 418 -14.40 -20.84 -3.91
N ASP A 419 -14.64 -21.79 -4.82
CA ASP A 419 -13.95 -23.08 -4.87
C ASP A 419 -13.07 -23.15 -6.13
N GLY A 420 -11.76 -23.24 -5.95
CA GLY A 420 -10.80 -23.32 -7.05
C GLY A 420 -9.81 -22.16 -7.09
N GLU A 421 -9.14 -21.99 -8.24
CA GLU A 421 -8.17 -20.91 -8.45
C GLU A 421 -8.83 -19.54 -8.55
N LEU A 422 -8.06 -18.50 -8.25
CA LEU A 422 -8.40 -17.11 -8.57
C LEU A 422 -7.62 -16.74 -9.83
N TYR A 423 -8.23 -17.00 -11.00
CA TYR A 423 -7.60 -16.78 -12.29
C TYR A 423 -7.60 -15.32 -12.70
N PHE A 424 -6.44 -14.83 -13.17
CA PHE A 424 -6.28 -13.48 -13.70
C PHE A 424 -6.08 -13.54 -15.22
N GLU A 425 -7.09 -13.12 -15.98
CA GLU A 425 -7.08 -13.23 -17.44
C GLU A 425 -6.34 -12.10 -18.16
N TYR A 426 -6.18 -10.94 -17.53
CA TYR A 426 -5.63 -9.75 -18.19
C TYR A 426 -4.13 -9.90 -18.52
N HIS A 427 -3.35 -10.57 -17.64
CA HIS A 427 -1.90 -10.78 -17.81
C HIS A 427 -1.53 -12.23 -18.19
N ARG A 428 -2.38 -12.94 -18.92
CA ARG A 428 -2.15 -14.36 -19.24
C ARG A 428 -0.85 -14.67 -19.98
N GLY A 429 -0.25 -13.69 -20.67
CA GLY A 429 1.08 -13.81 -21.29
C GLY A 429 2.20 -14.12 -20.30
N THR A 430 2.02 -13.79 -19.03
CA THR A 430 2.99 -14.04 -17.95
C THR A 430 3.26 -15.52 -17.70
N LEU A 431 2.35 -16.42 -18.08
CA LEU A 431 2.54 -17.86 -17.96
C LEU A 431 3.63 -18.40 -18.91
N THR A 432 3.97 -17.68 -19.97
CA THR A 432 4.89 -18.17 -21.02
C THR A 432 6.03 -17.19 -21.34
N SER A 433 5.92 -15.91 -21.03
CA SER A 433 6.96 -14.90 -21.28
C SER A 433 8.26 -15.25 -20.55
N MET A 434 9.41 -14.90 -21.15
CA MET A 434 10.74 -15.15 -20.55
C MET A 434 10.96 -16.63 -20.15
N GLY A 435 10.70 -17.56 -21.07
CA GLY A 435 10.77 -19.00 -20.81
C GLY A 435 12.10 -19.51 -20.24
N LYS A 436 13.25 -18.85 -20.52
CA LYS A 436 14.55 -19.16 -19.93
C LYS A 436 14.53 -19.00 -18.41
N ASN A 437 13.97 -17.88 -17.90
CA ASN A 437 13.84 -17.61 -16.49
C ASN A 437 12.96 -18.67 -15.79
N LYS A 438 11.81 -18.98 -16.35
CA LYS A 438 10.91 -20.04 -15.82
C LYS A 438 11.58 -21.41 -15.77
N ARG A 439 12.39 -21.72 -16.79
CA ARG A 439 13.17 -22.97 -16.83
C ARG A 439 14.24 -22.99 -15.74
N TYR A 440 14.94 -21.89 -15.54
CA TYR A 440 15.93 -21.76 -14.46
C TYR A 440 15.28 -21.92 -13.09
N ASN A 441 14.19 -21.22 -12.84
CA ASN A 441 13.43 -21.38 -11.61
C ASN A 441 13.09 -22.84 -11.33
N ARG A 442 12.44 -23.53 -12.28
CA ARG A 442 12.04 -24.93 -12.08
C ARG A 442 13.21 -25.87 -11.84
N LYS A 443 14.31 -25.68 -12.56
CA LYS A 443 15.51 -26.49 -12.35
C LYS A 443 16.14 -26.25 -10.98
N SER A 444 16.23 -25.00 -10.56
CA SER A 444 16.78 -24.63 -9.27
C SER A 444 15.95 -25.19 -8.12
N GLU A 445 14.62 -25.04 -8.17
CA GLU A 445 13.71 -25.62 -7.18
C GLU A 445 13.99 -27.12 -6.98
N GLN A 446 13.97 -27.89 -8.08
CA GLN A 446 14.20 -29.34 -8.03
C GLN A 446 15.61 -29.71 -7.55
N MET A 447 16.62 -28.96 -7.99
CA MET A 447 18.01 -29.23 -7.59
C MET A 447 18.23 -28.95 -6.10
N TYR A 448 17.67 -27.86 -5.58
CA TYR A 448 17.85 -27.50 -4.17
C TYR A 448 17.10 -28.42 -3.22
N GLU A 449 15.91 -28.92 -3.57
CA GLU A 449 15.23 -29.98 -2.83
C GLU A 449 16.08 -31.27 -2.77
N GLN A 450 16.70 -31.65 -3.92
CA GLN A 450 17.60 -32.79 -3.97
C GLN A 450 18.90 -32.56 -3.17
N LEU A 451 19.46 -31.34 -3.25
CA LEU A 451 20.67 -30.97 -2.53
C LEU A 451 20.47 -31.05 -1.00
N GLU A 452 19.34 -30.61 -0.50
CA GLU A 452 18.97 -30.74 0.92
C GLU A 452 18.90 -32.22 1.33
N THR A 453 18.21 -33.03 0.53
CA THR A 453 18.10 -34.47 0.79
C THR A 453 19.46 -35.15 0.81
N LEU A 454 20.30 -34.87 -0.18
CA LEU A 454 21.66 -35.42 -0.27
C LEU A 454 22.57 -34.88 0.85
N GLY A 455 22.42 -33.60 1.22
CA GLY A 455 23.11 -32.96 2.32
C GLY A 455 22.88 -33.68 3.66
N VAL A 456 21.61 -33.98 3.97
CA VAL A 456 21.24 -34.76 5.16
C VAL A 456 21.85 -36.18 5.11
N MET A 457 21.79 -36.84 3.96
CA MET A 457 22.39 -38.17 3.77
C MET A 457 23.91 -38.15 3.97
N ALA A 458 24.57 -37.08 3.51
CA ALA A 458 26.01 -36.88 3.67
C ALA A 458 26.38 -36.60 5.14
N GLU A 459 25.59 -35.80 5.85
CA GLU A 459 25.75 -35.50 7.27
C GLU A 459 25.67 -36.78 8.12
N LEU A 460 24.74 -37.68 7.80
CA LEU A 460 24.65 -39.00 8.43
C LEU A 460 25.89 -39.87 8.19
N LYS A 461 26.75 -39.52 7.22
CA LYS A 461 28.04 -40.15 6.94
C LYS A 461 29.25 -39.39 7.48
N GLY A 462 29.00 -38.31 8.27
CA GLY A 462 30.03 -37.52 8.90
C GLY A 462 30.60 -36.38 8.03
N LEU A 463 29.94 -36.04 6.93
CA LEU A 463 30.24 -34.83 6.13
C LEU A 463 29.48 -33.64 6.68
N GLU A 464 29.99 -32.42 6.45
CA GLU A 464 29.33 -31.21 6.87
C GLU A 464 28.12 -30.91 5.96
N TYR A 465 26.99 -30.53 6.58
CA TYR A 465 25.81 -30.10 5.84
C TYR A 465 26.04 -28.69 5.22
N PRO A 466 25.82 -28.50 3.90
CA PRO A 466 26.18 -27.25 3.24
C PRO A 466 25.12 -26.15 3.44
N ALA A 467 24.83 -25.82 4.69
CA ALA A 467 23.74 -24.88 5.05
C ALA A 467 23.84 -23.50 4.38
N GLY A 468 25.07 -22.95 4.32
CA GLY A 468 25.32 -21.64 3.70
C GLY A 468 25.02 -21.60 2.21
N VAL A 469 25.42 -22.64 1.48
CA VAL A 469 25.17 -22.79 0.03
C VAL A 469 23.67 -22.94 -0.23
N ILE A 470 23.01 -23.81 0.54
CA ILE A 470 21.57 -24.06 0.43
C ILE A 470 20.77 -22.78 0.70
N LYS A 471 21.12 -22.08 1.79
CA LYS A 471 20.45 -20.80 2.13
C LYS A 471 20.62 -19.78 1.02
N ARG A 472 21.84 -19.58 0.50
CA ARG A 472 22.08 -18.61 -0.56
C ARG A 472 21.29 -18.95 -1.83
N GLY A 473 21.23 -20.22 -2.21
CA GLY A 473 20.48 -20.63 -3.39
C GLY A 473 18.98 -20.37 -3.24
N TRP A 474 18.40 -20.72 -2.08
CA TRP A 474 17.01 -20.39 -1.81
C TRP A 474 16.75 -18.89 -1.76
N ASP A 475 17.67 -18.09 -1.22
CA ASP A 475 17.55 -16.63 -1.23
C ASP A 475 17.43 -16.07 -2.66
N ILE A 476 18.23 -16.59 -3.60
CA ILE A 476 18.20 -16.24 -5.02
C ILE A 476 16.90 -16.74 -5.69
N ILE A 477 16.52 -18.00 -5.46
CA ILE A 477 15.31 -18.58 -6.03
C ILE A 477 14.09 -17.74 -5.60
N LEU A 478 13.94 -17.46 -4.30
CA LEU A 478 12.79 -16.74 -3.77
C LEU A 478 12.75 -15.29 -4.27
N LEU A 479 13.89 -14.61 -4.41
CA LEU A 479 13.97 -13.25 -4.97
C LEU A 479 13.44 -13.24 -6.40
N ASN A 480 13.88 -14.18 -7.22
CA ASN A 480 13.53 -14.25 -8.63
C ASN A 480 12.10 -14.76 -8.91
N GLN A 481 11.35 -15.13 -7.86
CA GLN A 481 9.93 -15.45 -7.91
C GLN A 481 9.01 -14.25 -7.70
N PHE A 482 9.57 -13.03 -7.54
CA PHE A 482 8.77 -11.82 -7.50
C PHE A 482 7.83 -11.73 -8.71
N HIS A 483 6.61 -11.20 -8.48
CA HIS A 483 5.51 -11.30 -9.46
C HIS A 483 5.72 -10.51 -10.77
N ASP A 484 6.77 -9.71 -10.90
CA ASP A 484 7.21 -9.10 -12.16
C ASP A 484 8.51 -9.73 -12.73
N ILE A 485 9.24 -10.51 -11.93
CA ILE A 485 10.46 -11.17 -12.41
C ILE A 485 10.11 -12.48 -13.10
N ILE A 486 9.59 -13.47 -12.37
CA ILE A 486 9.29 -14.80 -12.96
C ILE A 486 8.22 -14.73 -14.06
N PRO A 487 7.18 -13.90 -14.00
CA PRO A 487 6.20 -13.76 -15.08
C PRO A 487 6.76 -13.21 -16.39
N GLY A 488 7.83 -12.43 -16.33
CA GLY A 488 8.44 -11.90 -17.55
C GLY A 488 8.01 -10.48 -17.89
N SER A 489 7.55 -9.69 -16.93
CA SER A 489 7.04 -8.32 -17.11
C SER A 489 8.05 -7.22 -16.79
N ALA A 490 9.25 -7.57 -16.32
CA ALA A 490 10.32 -6.63 -16.01
C ALA A 490 11.14 -6.20 -17.23
N ILE A 491 12.01 -5.19 -17.04
CA ILE A 491 12.95 -4.69 -18.07
C ILE A 491 14.15 -5.60 -18.27
N GLY A 492 14.84 -5.47 -19.43
CA GLY A 492 16.00 -6.29 -19.81
C GLY A 492 17.09 -6.45 -18.74
N PRO A 493 17.57 -5.35 -18.11
CA PRO A 493 18.61 -5.43 -17.07
C PRO A 493 18.25 -6.33 -15.88
N VAL A 494 16.96 -6.49 -15.55
CA VAL A 494 16.50 -7.42 -14.51
C VAL A 494 16.80 -8.85 -14.92
N TYR A 495 16.52 -9.23 -16.18
CA TYR A 495 16.79 -10.58 -16.68
C TYR A 495 18.27 -10.88 -16.87
N GLU A 496 19.09 -9.88 -17.19
CA GLU A 496 20.54 -10.03 -17.17
C GLU A 496 21.08 -10.32 -15.78
N GLN A 497 20.51 -9.71 -14.74
CA GLN A 497 20.82 -10.02 -13.35
C GLN A 497 20.34 -11.43 -12.98
N THR A 498 19.08 -11.74 -13.27
CA THR A 498 18.48 -13.06 -13.04
C THR A 498 19.27 -14.20 -13.68
N ASP A 499 19.72 -14.02 -14.92
CA ASP A 499 20.53 -15.01 -15.62
C ASP A 499 21.84 -15.30 -14.88
N ARG A 500 22.57 -14.24 -14.45
CA ARG A 500 23.80 -14.40 -13.65
C ARG A 500 23.58 -15.08 -12.32
N GLU A 501 22.50 -14.71 -11.62
CA GLU A 501 22.14 -15.28 -10.32
C GLU A 501 21.79 -16.77 -10.43
N TYR A 502 21.01 -17.17 -11.44
CA TYR A 502 20.73 -18.59 -11.66
C TYR A 502 21.93 -19.39 -12.16
N GLU A 503 22.82 -18.79 -12.97
CA GLU A 503 24.07 -19.42 -13.42
C GLU A 503 25.05 -19.63 -12.26
N GLU A 504 24.99 -18.77 -11.21
CA GLU A 504 25.79 -18.94 -9.98
C GLU A 504 25.35 -20.18 -9.19
N ILE A 505 24.05 -20.47 -9.14
CA ILE A 505 23.49 -21.48 -8.22
C ILE A 505 23.16 -22.81 -8.90
N LEU A 506 23.18 -22.88 -10.25
CA LEU A 506 22.97 -24.11 -11.04
C LEU A 506 24.29 -24.80 -11.38
#